data_4fe029c5e46bdefea066ecef1df5e2a3
#
_entry.id   4fe029c5e46bdefea066ecef1df5e2a3
#
_cell.length_a   1.000
_cell.length_b   1.000
_cell.length_c   1.000
_cell.angle_alpha   90.00
_cell.angle_beta   90.00
_cell.angle_gamma   90.00
#
_symmetry.space_group_name_H-M   'P 1'
#
loop_
_entity.id
_entity.type
_entity.pdbx_description
1 polymer ?
#
loop_
_entity_poly.entity_id
_entity_poly.type
_entity_poly.pdbx_seq_one_letter_code
_entity_poly.pdbx_strand_id
1 'polypeptide(L)'
;MKSVAERLNDVIEYIENHLTDNIDQEAIARIACCSYYDAGRMFSLVAGLSLSDDIRNRRLALAGEELKFTGARVIDVALKYQYDSPVSFSRAFQKFHGFSPSLACEDRAILKQFPRLIYQIRAKEVQNMIRKDILSINGKEYEAAYYGERDMSGWSDYATKREYWRLEHVGDDFKDCRKDSEVLPYNNYPPIAIEVGQVFVIDYHTKEGGIDRRVYLADGTVWRGLDSTRRIFVND
;
A
#
# COMPACT_ATOMS: atom_id res chain seq x y z
N MET A 1 -10.17 -22.84 5.23
CA MET A 1 -9.54 -21.52 5.39
C MET A 1 -9.65 -20.80 4.06
N LYS A 2 -10.18 -19.58 4.01
CA LYS A 2 -10.30 -18.82 2.74
C LYS A 2 -8.93 -18.56 2.13
N SER A 3 -8.82 -18.69 0.81
CA SER A 3 -7.63 -18.32 0.05
C SER A 3 -7.40 -16.80 0.08
N VAL A 4 -6.22 -16.34 -0.29
CA VAL A 4 -5.91 -14.90 -0.39
C VAL A 4 -6.83 -14.22 -1.41
N ALA A 5 -7.13 -14.89 -2.54
CA ALA A 5 -8.04 -14.37 -3.56
C ALA A 5 -9.47 -14.19 -3.04
N GLU A 6 -9.96 -15.16 -2.27
CA GLU A 6 -11.29 -15.05 -1.64
C GLU A 6 -11.34 -13.90 -0.64
N ARG A 7 -10.29 -13.70 0.16
CA ARG A 7 -10.24 -12.55 1.10
C ARG A 7 -10.15 -11.22 0.38
N LEU A 8 -9.39 -11.12 -0.71
CA LEU A 8 -9.34 -9.91 -1.53
C LEU A 8 -10.70 -9.61 -2.17
N ASN A 9 -11.43 -10.63 -2.63
CA ASN A 9 -12.78 -10.45 -3.13
C ASN A 9 -13.75 -10.01 -2.03
N ASP A 10 -13.64 -10.57 -0.80
CA ASP A 10 -14.42 -10.10 0.35
C ASP A 10 -14.11 -8.62 0.69
N VAL A 11 -12.84 -8.20 0.59
CA VAL A 11 -12.43 -6.79 0.77
C VAL A 11 -13.07 -5.90 -0.30
N ILE A 12 -13.04 -6.33 -1.57
CA ILE A 12 -13.67 -5.58 -2.66
C ILE A 12 -15.19 -5.51 -2.45
N GLU A 13 -15.81 -6.59 -2.02
CA GLU A 13 -17.25 -6.62 -1.72
C GLU A 13 -17.59 -5.65 -0.59
N TYR A 14 -16.80 -5.63 0.48
CA TYR A 14 -16.96 -4.65 1.55
C TYR A 14 -16.83 -3.22 1.01
N ILE A 15 -15.83 -2.92 0.21
CA ILE A 15 -15.62 -1.59 -0.38
C ILE A 15 -16.79 -1.18 -1.26
N GLU A 16 -17.25 -2.06 -2.16
CA GLU A 16 -18.38 -1.79 -3.04
C GLU A 16 -19.66 -1.45 -2.26
N ASN A 17 -19.89 -2.14 -1.15
CA ASN A 17 -21.05 -1.90 -0.27
C ASN A 17 -20.93 -0.61 0.56
N HIS A 18 -19.73 0.01 0.64
CA HIS A 18 -19.45 1.19 1.45
C HIS A 18 -18.88 2.36 0.63
N LEU A 19 -19.06 2.36 -0.70
CA LEU A 19 -18.52 3.43 -1.55
C LEU A 19 -19.12 4.81 -1.23
N THR A 20 -20.35 4.86 -0.69
CA THR A 20 -21.00 6.09 -0.24
C THR A 20 -20.73 6.44 1.23
N ASP A 21 -20.05 5.57 1.95
CA ASP A 21 -19.74 5.72 3.38
C ASP A 21 -18.25 5.95 3.62
N ASN A 22 -17.90 6.20 4.87
CA ASN A 22 -16.50 6.17 5.28
C ASN A 22 -16.02 4.71 5.35
N ILE A 23 -15.01 4.39 4.56
CA ILE A 23 -14.44 3.03 4.52
C ILE A 23 -13.54 2.84 5.74
N ASP A 24 -13.92 1.89 6.60
CA ASP A 24 -13.18 1.54 7.80
C ASP A 24 -11.97 0.66 7.47
N GLN A 25 -10.77 1.17 7.72
CA GLN A 25 -9.50 0.46 7.50
C GLN A 25 -9.35 -0.77 8.40
N GLU A 26 -9.89 -0.72 9.62
CA GLU A 26 -9.86 -1.86 10.54
C GLU A 26 -10.78 -2.99 10.05
N ALA A 27 -11.92 -2.66 9.46
CA ALA A 27 -12.80 -3.64 8.82
C ALA A 27 -12.08 -4.36 7.67
N ILE A 28 -11.39 -3.61 6.82
CA ILE A 28 -10.59 -4.19 5.73
C ILE A 28 -9.51 -5.12 6.30
N ALA A 29 -8.78 -4.70 7.33
CA ALA A 29 -7.75 -5.51 7.96
C ALA A 29 -8.30 -6.82 8.53
N ARG A 30 -9.47 -6.77 9.21
CA ARG A 30 -10.16 -7.97 9.74
C ARG A 30 -10.59 -8.92 8.62
N ILE A 31 -11.18 -8.40 7.54
CA ILE A 31 -11.63 -9.21 6.40
C ILE A 31 -10.44 -9.88 5.69
N ALA A 32 -9.37 -9.11 5.45
CA ALA A 32 -8.16 -9.59 4.82
C ALA A 32 -7.35 -10.56 5.71
N CYS A 33 -7.63 -10.60 7.02
CA CYS A 33 -6.84 -11.31 8.04
C CYS A 33 -5.35 -10.90 8.02
N CYS A 34 -5.07 -9.62 7.77
CA CYS A 34 -3.75 -9.02 7.80
C CYS A 34 -3.88 -7.51 8.04
N SER A 35 -2.76 -6.77 8.12
CA SER A 35 -2.84 -5.31 8.26
C SER A 35 -3.53 -4.67 7.04
N TYR A 36 -4.14 -3.49 7.24
CA TYR A 36 -4.71 -2.70 6.14
C TYR A 36 -3.67 -2.42 5.04
N TYR A 37 -2.43 -2.18 5.45
CA TYR A 37 -1.33 -1.94 4.54
C TYR A 37 -1.00 -3.17 3.70
N ASP A 38 -0.91 -4.36 4.32
CA ASP A 38 -0.65 -5.61 3.61
C ASP A 38 -1.79 -5.94 2.64
N ALA A 39 -3.04 -5.73 3.05
CA ALA A 39 -4.21 -5.88 2.18
C ALA A 39 -4.12 -4.94 0.95
N GLY A 40 -3.78 -3.67 1.18
CA GLY A 40 -3.60 -2.68 0.12
C GLY A 40 -2.45 -3.04 -0.83
N ARG A 41 -1.38 -3.59 -0.30
CA ARG A 41 -0.24 -4.04 -1.10
C ARG A 41 -0.58 -5.28 -1.94
N MET A 42 -1.21 -6.30 -1.34
CA MET A 42 -1.68 -7.46 -2.08
C MET A 42 -2.65 -7.05 -3.20
N PHE A 43 -3.57 -6.12 -2.87
CA PHE A 43 -4.47 -5.55 -3.86
C PHE A 43 -3.70 -4.89 -5.01
N SER A 44 -2.71 -4.04 -4.71
CA SER A 44 -1.95 -3.30 -5.71
C SER A 44 -1.15 -4.22 -6.63
N LEU A 45 -0.58 -5.30 -6.09
CA LEU A 45 0.14 -6.30 -6.87
C LEU A 45 -0.77 -7.00 -7.90
N VAL A 46 -2.02 -7.23 -7.52
CA VAL A 46 -2.99 -7.95 -8.33
C VAL A 46 -3.74 -7.03 -9.28
N ALA A 47 -4.10 -5.83 -8.82
CA ALA A 47 -4.90 -4.85 -9.55
C ALA A 47 -4.08 -3.93 -10.46
N GLY A 48 -2.79 -3.78 -10.19
CA GLY A 48 -1.93 -2.81 -10.88
C GLY A 48 -2.19 -1.36 -10.49
N LEU A 49 -3.01 -1.10 -9.43
CA LEU A 49 -3.30 0.23 -8.90
C LEU A 49 -3.51 0.15 -7.38
N SER A 50 -3.36 1.28 -6.68
CA SER A 50 -3.58 1.29 -5.23
C SER A 50 -5.05 1.10 -4.87
N LEU A 51 -5.31 0.54 -3.67
CA LEU A 51 -6.66 0.38 -3.13
C LEU A 51 -7.40 1.74 -3.04
N SER A 52 -6.70 2.80 -2.66
CA SER A 52 -7.25 4.16 -2.62
C SER A 52 -7.61 4.70 -4.01
N ASP A 53 -6.81 4.37 -5.02
CA ASP A 53 -7.12 4.75 -6.40
C ASP A 53 -8.32 3.98 -6.95
N ASP A 54 -8.44 2.70 -6.61
CA ASP A 54 -9.60 1.89 -6.96
C ASP A 54 -10.88 2.46 -6.38
N ILE A 55 -10.91 2.70 -5.07
CA ILE A 55 -12.05 3.32 -4.36
C ILE A 55 -12.42 4.66 -5.01
N ARG A 56 -11.43 5.51 -5.27
CA ARG A 56 -11.67 6.82 -5.91
C ARG A 56 -12.25 6.66 -7.30
N ASN A 57 -11.70 5.79 -8.12
CA ASN A 57 -12.15 5.58 -9.49
C ASN A 57 -13.56 4.95 -9.53
N ARG A 58 -13.85 4.00 -8.62
CA ARG A 58 -15.20 3.43 -8.47
C ARG A 58 -16.23 4.49 -8.10
N ARG A 59 -15.92 5.32 -7.08
CA ARG A 59 -16.77 6.44 -6.66
C ARG A 59 -17.05 7.40 -7.83
N LEU A 60 -16.04 7.76 -8.61
CA LEU A 60 -16.19 8.66 -9.75
C LEU A 60 -17.02 8.03 -10.88
N ALA A 61 -16.83 6.75 -11.17
CA ALA A 61 -17.62 6.04 -12.18
C ALA A 61 -19.10 6.02 -11.81
N LEU A 62 -19.43 5.61 -10.57
CA LEU A 62 -20.82 5.58 -10.09
C LEU A 62 -21.44 6.98 -9.96
N ALA A 63 -20.65 7.98 -9.53
CA ALA A 63 -21.09 9.37 -9.51
C ALA A 63 -21.46 9.87 -10.92
N GLY A 64 -20.70 9.48 -11.94
CA GLY A 64 -21.00 9.80 -13.33
C GLY A 64 -22.32 9.18 -13.79
N GLU A 65 -22.54 7.92 -13.47
CA GLU A 65 -23.79 7.22 -13.77
C GLU A 65 -24.99 7.88 -13.07
N GLU A 66 -24.85 8.19 -11.77
CA GLU A 66 -25.91 8.85 -11.02
C GLU A 66 -26.25 10.22 -11.60
N LEU A 67 -25.25 11.06 -11.90
CA LEU A 67 -25.49 12.35 -12.54
C LEU A 67 -26.21 12.21 -13.88
N LYS A 68 -25.80 11.24 -14.69
CA LYS A 68 -26.37 11.02 -16.02
C LYS A 68 -27.81 10.55 -15.99
N PHE A 69 -28.13 9.60 -15.13
CA PHE A 69 -29.40 8.90 -15.17
C PHE A 69 -30.47 9.44 -14.21
N THR A 70 -30.06 10.18 -13.17
CA THR A 70 -31.01 10.69 -12.16
C THR A 70 -31.26 12.19 -12.25
N GLY A 71 -30.34 12.95 -12.89
CA GLY A 71 -30.39 14.41 -12.89
C GLY A 71 -30.09 15.01 -11.52
N ALA A 72 -29.45 14.28 -10.59
CA ALA A 72 -29.10 14.75 -9.26
C ALA A 72 -28.16 15.96 -9.31
N ARG A 73 -28.24 16.83 -8.28
CA ARG A 73 -27.35 17.99 -8.22
C ARG A 73 -25.93 17.56 -7.95
N VAL A 74 -24.98 18.18 -8.64
CA VAL A 74 -23.54 17.88 -8.50
C VAL A 74 -23.06 17.92 -7.05
N ILE A 75 -23.59 18.86 -6.25
CA ILE A 75 -23.21 18.99 -4.83
C ILE A 75 -23.67 17.79 -4.01
N ASP A 76 -24.87 17.28 -4.26
CA ASP A 76 -25.43 16.15 -3.51
C ASP A 76 -24.66 14.87 -3.84
N VAL A 77 -24.33 14.67 -5.12
CA VAL A 77 -23.53 13.54 -5.59
C VAL A 77 -22.11 13.61 -5.04
N ALA A 78 -21.47 14.80 -5.02
CA ALA A 78 -20.16 14.99 -4.44
C ALA A 78 -20.11 14.55 -2.97
N LEU A 79 -21.06 15.03 -2.17
CA LEU A 79 -21.17 14.66 -0.74
C LEU A 79 -21.44 13.17 -0.55
N LYS A 80 -22.35 12.60 -1.33
CA LYS A 80 -22.68 11.17 -1.29
C LYS A 80 -21.45 10.29 -1.52
N TYR A 81 -20.59 10.67 -2.46
CA TYR A 81 -19.38 9.91 -2.77
C TYR A 81 -18.15 10.38 -1.97
N GLN A 82 -18.39 10.97 -0.81
CA GLN A 82 -17.35 11.30 0.21
C GLN A 82 -16.33 12.34 -0.26
N TYR A 83 -16.75 13.33 -1.02
CA TYR A 83 -15.92 14.50 -1.33
C TYR A 83 -16.27 15.67 -0.41
N ASP A 84 -15.26 16.23 0.24
CA ASP A 84 -15.41 17.34 1.19
C ASP A 84 -15.88 18.64 0.53
N SER A 85 -15.69 18.78 -0.78
CA SER A 85 -16.12 19.96 -1.53
C SER A 85 -16.49 19.66 -2.98
N PRO A 86 -17.46 20.40 -3.54
CA PRO A 86 -17.79 20.32 -4.97
C PRO A 86 -16.62 20.64 -5.89
N VAL A 87 -15.67 21.46 -5.42
CA VAL A 87 -14.50 21.83 -6.21
C VAL A 87 -13.52 20.66 -6.33
N SER A 88 -13.23 19.97 -5.22
CA SER A 88 -12.38 18.78 -5.24
C SER A 88 -13.00 17.67 -6.06
N PHE A 89 -14.31 17.46 -5.92
CA PHE A 89 -15.07 16.52 -6.73
C PHE A 89 -14.98 16.86 -8.23
N SER A 90 -15.26 18.11 -8.62
CA SER A 90 -15.25 18.50 -10.02
C SER A 90 -13.88 18.32 -10.68
N ARG A 91 -12.79 18.63 -9.97
CA ARG A 91 -11.43 18.37 -10.46
C ARG A 91 -11.14 16.88 -10.65
N ALA A 92 -11.51 16.06 -9.67
CA ALA A 92 -11.31 14.62 -9.74
C ALA A 92 -12.17 14.01 -10.86
N PHE A 93 -13.42 14.43 -10.96
CA PHE A 93 -14.37 13.98 -11.99
C PHE A 93 -13.86 14.32 -13.39
N GLN A 94 -13.43 15.57 -13.61
CA GLN A 94 -12.87 15.99 -14.89
C GLN A 94 -11.60 15.24 -15.25
N LYS A 95 -10.72 14.99 -14.27
CA LYS A 95 -9.53 14.17 -14.50
C LYS A 95 -9.88 12.74 -14.88
N PHE A 96 -10.96 12.19 -14.34
CA PHE A 96 -11.36 10.81 -14.55
C PHE A 96 -12.15 10.63 -15.84
N HIS A 97 -13.22 11.44 -16.07
CA HIS A 97 -14.12 11.33 -17.23
C HIS A 97 -13.70 12.18 -18.44
N GLY A 98 -12.82 13.18 -18.26
CA GLY A 98 -12.38 14.09 -19.32
C GLY A 98 -13.24 15.35 -19.49
N PHE A 99 -14.34 15.48 -18.74
CA PHE A 99 -15.26 16.62 -18.80
C PHE A 99 -15.83 16.95 -17.40
N SER A 100 -16.49 18.12 -17.26
CA SER A 100 -17.04 18.57 -15.98
C SER A 100 -18.28 17.77 -15.57
N PRO A 101 -18.58 17.64 -14.24
CA PRO A 101 -19.76 16.91 -13.76
C PRO A 101 -21.09 17.42 -14.34
N SER A 102 -21.21 18.74 -14.60
CA SER A 102 -22.41 19.35 -15.16
C SER A 102 -22.73 18.88 -16.59
N LEU A 103 -21.73 18.41 -17.33
CA LEU A 103 -21.91 17.87 -18.67
C LEU A 103 -22.31 16.38 -18.68
N ALA A 104 -22.26 15.72 -17.52
CA ALA A 104 -22.60 14.29 -17.43
C ALA A 104 -24.06 14.00 -17.82
N CYS A 105 -24.98 14.96 -17.62
CA CYS A 105 -26.40 14.82 -17.97
C CYS A 105 -26.67 14.95 -19.47
N GLU A 106 -25.70 15.38 -20.26
CA GLU A 106 -25.90 15.53 -21.72
C GLU A 106 -25.90 14.16 -22.40
N ASP A 107 -26.82 13.98 -23.39
CA ASP A 107 -26.94 12.70 -24.13
C ASP A 107 -25.63 12.27 -24.79
N ARG A 108 -24.80 13.22 -25.21
CA ARG A 108 -23.50 12.98 -25.86
C ARG A 108 -22.37 12.65 -24.91
N ALA A 109 -22.57 12.78 -23.59
CA ALA A 109 -21.52 12.49 -22.61
C ALA A 109 -21.24 10.98 -22.56
N ILE A 110 -20.02 10.60 -22.89
CA ILE A 110 -19.55 9.21 -22.82
C ILE A 110 -18.79 9.07 -21.50
N LEU A 111 -19.40 8.42 -20.52
CA LEU A 111 -18.81 8.15 -19.23
C LEU A 111 -17.68 7.13 -19.34
N LYS A 112 -16.56 7.42 -18.71
CA LYS A 112 -15.51 6.43 -18.54
C LYS A 112 -16.01 5.35 -17.59
N GLN A 113 -16.02 4.11 -18.05
CA GLN A 113 -16.38 2.95 -17.24
C GLN A 113 -15.20 2.52 -16.35
N PHE A 114 -15.52 2.14 -15.13
CA PHE A 114 -14.57 1.53 -14.20
C PHE A 114 -15.33 0.42 -13.45
N PRO A 115 -15.40 -0.80 -14.02
CA PRO A 115 -16.18 -1.88 -13.44
C PRO A 115 -15.58 -2.38 -12.12
N ARG A 116 -16.41 -3.01 -11.29
CA ARG A 116 -15.94 -3.73 -10.10
C ARG A 116 -14.91 -4.79 -10.50
N LEU A 117 -13.82 -4.83 -9.79
CA LEU A 117 -12.82 -5.89 -9.95
C LEU A 117 -13.33 -7.19 -9.31
N ILE A 118 -13.12 -8.30 -10.00
CA ILE A 118 -13.38 -9.65 -9.50
C ILE A 118 -12.13 -10.47 -9.78
N TYR A 119 -11.50 -10.97 -8.71
CA TYR A 119 -10.30 -11.78 -8.85
C TYR A 119 -10.62 -13.26 -8.86
N GLN A 120 -10.23 -13.94 -9.92
CA GLN A 120 -10.19 -15.40 -10.01
C GLN A 120 -8.73 -15.86 -9.90
N ILE A 121 -8.06 -15.49 -8.81
CA ILE A 121 -6.65 -15.84 -8.65
C ILE A 121 -6.55 -17.17 -7.90
N ARG A 122 -5.82 -18.12 -8.45
CA ARG A 122 -5.42 -19.33 -7.74
C ARG A 122 -4.44 -18.93 -6.63
N ALA A 123 -4.66 -19.41 -5.41
CA ALA A 123 -3.83 -19.10 -4.24
C ALA A 123 -2.31 -19.26 -4.49
N LYS A 124 -1.94 -20.14 -5.40
CA LYS A 124 -0.55 -20.38 -5.82
C LYS A 124 0.09 -19.19 -6.56
N GLU A 125 -0.73 -18.39 -7.26
CA GLU A 125 -0.23 -17.25 -8.06
C GLU A 125 0.06 -16.03 -7.18
N VAL A 126 -0.74 -15.80 -6.13
CA VAL A 126 -0.50 -14.70 -5.17
C VAL A 126 0.73 -14.96 -4.31
N GLN A 127 0.96 -16.18 -3.88
CA GLN A 127 2.19 -16.55 -3.15
C GLN A 127 3.45 -16.38 -4.02
N ASN A 128 3.34 -16.61 -5.33
CA ASN A 128 4.44 -16.38 -6.27
C ASN A 128 4.62 -14.89 -6.64
N MET A 129 3.63 -14.03 -6.38
CA MET A 129 3.71 -12.59 -6.63
C MET A 129 4.38 -11.80 -5.48
N ILE A 130 4.37 -12.35 -4.26
CA ILE A 130 5.13 -11.76 -3.15
C ILE A 130 6.58 -12.21 -3.33
N ARG A 131 7.42 -11.31 -3.83
CA ARG A 131 8.86 -11.57 -3.90
C ARG A 131 9.35 -11.89 -2.49
N LYS A 132 9.80 -13.13 -2.31
CA LYS A 132 10.50 -13.57 -1.11
C LYS A 132 11.95 -13.81 -1.45
N ASP A 133 12.80 -13.56 -0.50
CA ASP A 133 14.24 -13.77 -0.64
C ASP A 133 14.82 -14.26 0.68
N ILE A 134 16.04 -14.76 0.65
CA ILE A 134 16.79 -15.12 1.85
C ILE A 134 17.80 -14.03 2.10
N LEU A 135 17.67 -13.34 3.22
CA LEU A 135 18.61 -12.31 3.61
C LEU A 135 19.58 -12.85 4.66
N SER A 136 20.87 -12.75 4.37
CA SER A 136 21.90 -13.07 5.36
C SER A 136 22.15 -11.86 6.27
N ILE A 137 22.04 -12.07 7.58
CA ILE A 137 22.28 -11.05 8.62
C ILE A 137 23.15 -11.68 9.70
N ASN A 138 24.35 -11.17 9.89
CA ASN A 138 25.33 -11.69 10.86
C ASN A 138 25.64 -13.19 10.68
N GLY A 139 25.66 -13.68 9.44
CA GLY A 139 25.95 -15.08 9.12
C GLY A 139 24.76 -16.05 9.34
N LYS A 140 23.57 -15.52 9.67
CA LYS A 140 22.34 -16.29 9.78
C LYS A 140 21.39 -15.89 8.66
N GLU A 141 20.70 -16.86 8.06
CA GLU A 141 19.77 -16.67 6.97
C GLU A 141 18.33 -16.53 7.48
N TYR A 142 17.59 -15.55 6.93
CA TYR A 142 16.21 -15.28 7.27
C TYR A 142 15.36 -15.18 6.01
N GLU A 143 14.18 -15.79 6.04
CA GLU A 143 13.16 -15.50 5.02
C GLU A 143 12.71 -14.06 5.13
N ALA A 144 12.69 -13.36 4.01
CA ALA A 144 12.29 -11.97 3.93
C ALA A 144 11.23 -11.75 2.85
N ALA A 145 10.18 -11.04 3.19
CA ALA A 145 9.17 -10.59 2.24
C ALA A 145 9.53 -9.19 1.72
N TYR A 146 9.55 -9.03 0.41
CA TYR A 146 9.83 -7.74 -0.24
C TYR A 146 8.66 -6.77 -0.07
N TYR A 147 8.95 -5.56 0.39
CA TYR A 147 7.95 -4.52 0.68
C TYR A 147 7.99 -3.33 -0.29
N GLY A 148 8.86 -3.35 -1.26
CA GLY A 148 8.97 -2.30 -2.27
C GLY A 148 10.34 -1.64 -2.29
N GLU A 149 10.46 -0.65 -3.16
CA GLU A 149 11.70 0.12 -3.35
C GLU A 149 11.40 1.60 -3.49
N ARG A 150 12.43 2.42 -3.31
CA ARG A 150 12.40 3.85 -3.56
C ARG A 150 13.66 4.28 -4.28
N ASP A 151 13.48 4.98 -5.41
CA ASP A 151 14.58 5.67 -6.08
C ASP A 151 15.11 6.81 -5.20
N MET A 152 16.41 6.84 -5.01
CA MET A 152 17.14 7.81 -4.20
C MET A 152 18.07 8.69 -5.04
N SER A 153 18.16 8.48 -6.34
CA SER A 153 19.13 9.11 -7.23
C SER A 153 19.09 10.65 -7.23
N GLY A 154 17.91 11.24 -6.98
CA GLY A 154 17.75 12.70 -6.86
C GLY A 154 17.82 13.26 -5.43
N TRP A 155 18.01 12.41 -4.40
CA TRP A 155 17.80 12.81 -3.00
C TRP A 155 18.99 12.49 -2.08
N SER A 156 19.87 11.60 -2.51
CA SER A 156 20.96 11.08 -1.68
C SER A 156 22.29 11.12 -2.41
N ASP A 157 23.32 11.61 -1.70
CA ASP A 157 24.69 11.51 -2.19
C ASP A 157 25.28 10.12 -1.94
N TYR A 158 24.62 9.29 -1.12
CA TYR A 158 25.09 8.00 -0.67
C TYR A 158 24.50 6.82 -1.45
N ALA A 159 23.19 6.80 -1.68
CA ALA A 159 22.49 5.67 -2.29
C ALA A 159 21.70 6.06 -3.53
N THR A 160 21.62 5.14 -4.49
CA THR A 160 20.80 5.27 -5.71
C THR A 160 19.39 4.75 -5.50
N LYS A 161 19.23 3.73 -4.65
CA LYS A 161 17.96 3.04 -4.41
C LYS A 161 17.91 2.52 -2.96
N ARG A 162 16.72 2.40 -2.38
CA ARG A 162 16.42 1.64 -1.16
C ARG A 162 15.45 0.53 -1.49
N GLU A 163 15.68 -0.65 -0.92
CA GLU A 163 14.73 -1.75 -0.90
C GLU A 163 14.30 -2.02 0.53
N TYR A 164 13.04 -2.41 0.71
CA TYR A 164 12.42 -2.64 2.01
C TYR A 164 11.99 -4.09 2.11
N TRP A 165 12.40 -4.73 3.21
CA TRP A 165 12.12 -6.14 3.47
C TRP A 165 11.58 -6.32 4.88
N ARG A 166 10.64 -7.25 5.08
CA ARG A 166 10.22 -7.71 6.39
C ARG A 166 10.76 -9.11 6.60
N LEU A 167 11.46 -9.33 7.71
CA LEU A 167 11.89 -10.67 8.09
C LEU A 167 10.72 -11.47 8.64
N GLU A 168 10.65 -12.73 8.26
CA GLU A 168 9.69 -13.69 8.75
C GLU A 168 10.37 -14.67 9.72
N HIS A 169 9.64 -15.15 10.72
CA HIS A 169 10.12 -16.17 11.67
C HIS A 169 11.39 -15.83 12.44
N VAL A 170 11.58 -14.57 12.84
CA VAL A 170 12.81 -14.10 13.49
C VAL A 170 13.02 -14.59 14.93
N GLY A 171 11.97 -15.10 15.60
CA GLY A 171 12.06 -15.54 16.99
C GLY A 171 12.60 -14.44 17.93
N ASP A 172 13.58 -14.81 18.73
CA ASP A 172 14.21 -13.94 19.74
C ASP A 172 15.51 -13.27 19.27
N ASP A 173 15.91 -13.48 18.03
CA ASP A 173 17.25 -13.10 17.51
C ASP A 173 17.54 -11.59 17.55
N PHE A 174 16.51 -10.76 17.59
CA PHE A 174 16.63 -9.29 17.55
C PHE A 174 16.16 -8.60 18.84
N LYS A 175 16.01 -9.32 19.96
CA LYS A 175 15.52 -8.77 21.23
C LYS A 175 16.49 -7.76 21.86
N ASP A 176 17.79 -7.82 21.51
CA ASP A 176 18.84 -7.01 22.10
C ASP A 176 19.11 -5.69 21.36
N CYS A 177 18.11 -5.12 20.68
CA CYS A 177 18.25 -3.78 20.11
C CYS A 177 18.46 -2.76 21.22
N ARG A 178 19.61 -2.08 21.22
CA ARG A 178 19.98 -1.12 22.26
C ARG A 178 19.14 0.15 22.16
N LYS A 179 18.82 0.75 23.32
CA LYS A 179 18.05 2.00 23.40
C LYS A 179 18.73 3.20 22.71
N ASP A 180 20.04 3.15 22.53
CA ASP A 180 20.86 4.23 21.96
C ASP A 180 21.18 4.07 20.47
N SER A 181 20.54 3.08 19.82
CA SER A 181 20.70 2.85 18.39
C SER A 181 19.92 3.89 17.56
N GLU A 182 20.27 4.01 16.28
CA GLU A 182 19.56 4.87 15.32
C GLU A 182 18.06 4.66 15.40
N VAL A 183 17.32 5.75 15.58
CA VAL A 183 15.86 5.74 15.66
C VAL A 183 15.30 6.35 14.39
N LEU A 184 14.51 5.56 13.64
CA LEU A 184 13.74 6.06 12.52
C LEU A 184 12.31 6.36 12.99
N PRO A 185 11.83 7.60 12.90
CA PRO A 185 10.45 7.91 13.21
C PRO A 185 9.52 7.27 12.17
N TYR A 186 8.41 6.71 12.63
CA TYR A 186 7.44 5.96 11.81
C TYR A 186 6.79 6.77 10.69
N ASN A 187 6.68 8.07 10.85
CA ASN A 187 5.99 8.96 9.92
C ASN A 187 6.72 9.20 8.59
N ASN A 188 7.95 8.71 8.44
CA ASN A 188 8.76 9.06 7.28
C ASN A 188 9.09 7.93 6.31
N TYR A 189 9.04 6.65 6.68
CA TYR A 189 9.33 5.49 5.84
C TYR A 189 10.00 4.34 6.62
N PRO A 190 9.70 3.10 6.32
CA PRO A 190 8.77 2.59 5.31
C PRO A 190 7.31 2.82 5.71
N PRO A 191 6.36 2.97 4.76
CA PRO A 191 4.93 3.12 5.03
C PRO A 191 4.33 1.78 5.43
N ILE A 192 4.67 1.28 6.59
CA ILE A 192 4.37 -0.07 7.04
C ILE A 192 3.58 0.05 8.33
N ALA A 193 2.46 -0.65 8.41
CA ALA A 193 1.77 -0.85 9.67
C ALA A 193 2.72 -1.55 10.65
N ILE A 194 2.87 -0.96 11.82
CA ILE A 194 3.93 -1.31 12.75
C ILE A 194 3.33 -2.16 13.84
N GLU A 195 3.64 -3.44 13.78
CA GLU A 195 3.37 -4.35 14.87
C GLU A 195 4.63 -4.48 15.73
N VAL A 196 4.46 -4.35 17.04
CA VAL A 196 5.56 -4.53 18.00
C VAL A 196 6.24 -5.87 17.76
N GLY A 197 7.58 -5.85 17.67
CA GLY A 197 8.37 -7.05 17.43
C GLY A 197 8.60 -7.40 15.96
N GLN A 198 8.03 -6.66 15.01
CA GLN A 198 8.39 -6.84 13.59
C GLN A 198 9.82 -6.37 13.32
N VAL A 199 10.53 -7.12 12.49
CA VAL A 199 11.88 -6.78 12.06
C VAL A 199 11.86 -6.39 10.58
N PHE A 200 12.39 -5.20 10.32
CA PHE A 200 12.54 -4.67 8.98
C PHE A 200 14.00 -4.52 8.61
N VAL A 201 14.25 -4.71 7.33
CA VAL A 201 15.56 -4.50 6.72
C VAL A 201 15.40 -3.44 5.64
N ILE A 202 16.31 -2.48 5.61
CA ILE A 202 16.46 -1.52 4.55
C ILE A 202 17.82 -1.76 3.89
N ASP A 203 17.79 -2.15 2.64
CA ASP A 203 18.98 -2.28 1.81
C ASP A 203 19.17 -0.99 1.00
N TYR A 204 20.27 -0.29 1.28
CA TYR A 204 20.69 0.89 0.53
C TYR A 204 21.68 0.46 -0.53
N HIS A 205 21.29 0.54 -1.79
CA HIS A 205 22.20 0.32 -2.92
C HIS A 205 23.08 1.55 -3.07
N THR A 206 24.35 1.44 -2.69
CA THR A 206 25.29 2.56 -2.69
C THR A 206 25.73 2.94 -4.09
N LYS A 207 26.16 4.19 -4.28
CA LYS A 207 26.70 4.66 -5.57
C LYS A 207 28.00 3.93 -5.97
N GLU A 208 28.66 3.31 -5.00
CA GLU A 208 29.91 2.53 -5.19
C GLU A 208 29.65 1.08 -5.60
N GLY A 209 28.37 0.67 -5.74
CA GLY A 209 27.99 -0.66 -6.21
C GLY A 209 27.81 -1.71 -5.11
N GLY A 210 27.82 -1.32 -3.83
CA GLY A 210 27.54 -2.24 -2.70
C GLY A 210 26.15 -2.05 -2.11
N ILE A 211 25.78 -2.93 -1.17
CA ILE A 211 24.55 -2.85 -0.38
C ILE A 211 24.90 -2.56 1.08
N ASP A 212 24.42 -1.44 1.62
CA ASP A 212 24.43 -1.13 3.05
C ASP A 212 23.10 -1.61 3.66
N ARG A 213 23.12 -2.76 4.31
CA ARG A 213 21.95 -3.38 4.93
C ARG A 213 21.79 -2.90 6.36
N ARG A 214 20.62 -2.36 6.67
CA ARG A 214 20.27 -1.89 8.00
C ARG A 214 19.03 -2.61 8.51
N VAL A 215 19.09 -3.09 9.76
CA VAL A 215 18.05 -3.88 10.39
C VAL A 215 17.41 -3.08 11.52
N TYR A 216 16.08 -3.09 11.58
CA TYR A 216 15.29 -2.31 12.54
C TYR A 216 14.23 -3.19 13.20
N LEU A 217 14.08 -3.02 14.51
CA LEU A 217 13.01 -3.64 15.30
C LEU A 217 11.94 -2.60 15.64
N ALA A 218 10.68 -2.93 15.42
CA ALA A 218 9.54 -2.10 15.82
C ALA A 218 9.24 -2.21 17.32
N ASP A 219 9.21 -1.08 18.03
CA ASP A 219 8.88 -1.03 19.46
C ASP A 219 7.47 -0.49 19.75
N GLY A 220 6.65 -0.28 18.71
CA GLY A 220 5.30 0.28 18.78
C GLY A 220 5.22 1.78 18.59
N THR A 221 6.34 2.50 18.71
CA THR A 221 6.41 3.96 18.53
C THR A 221 7.50 4.41 17.57
N VAL A 222 8.60 3.67 17.50
CA VAL A 222 9.75 3.96 16.64
C VAL A 222 10.39 2.66 16.14
N TRP A 223 11.13 2.77 15.04
CA TRP A 223 12.04 1.74 14.57
C TRP A 223 13.41 1.91 15.27
N ARG A 224 13.81 0.90 16.02
CA ARG A 224 15.13 0.89 16.64
C ARG A 224 16.09 0.13 15.78
N GLY A 225 17.11 0.80 15.28
CA GLY A 225 18.20 0.18 14.52
C GLY A 225 19.02 -0.76 15.39
N LEU A 226 19.54 -1.82 14.81
CA LEU A 226 20.68 -2.54 15.37
C LEU A 226 21.88 -1.59 15.38
N ASP A 227 22.70 -1.69 16.43
CA ASP A 227 23.88 -0.84 16.68
C ASP A 227 24.60 -0.47 15.37
N SER A 228 24.88 0.82 15.18
CA SER A 228 25.55 1.38 13.99
C SER A 228 26.91 0.76 13.67
N THR A 229 27.51 0.04 14.61
CA THR A 229 28.75 -0.74 14.40
C THR A 229 28.53 -2.04 13.62
N ARG A 230 27.28 -2.42 13.35
CA ARG A 230 26.91 -3.65 12.65
C ARG A 230 26.25 -3.36 11.28
N ARG A 231 26.75 -2.36 10.56
CA ARG A 231 26.41 -2.21 9.16
C ARG A 231 26.93 -3.42 8.40
N ILE A 232 26.04 -4.12 7.74
CA ILE A 232 26.40 -5.30 6.94
C ILE A 232 26.58 -4.81 5.52
N PHE A 233 27.82 -4.73 5.06
CA PHE A 233 28.09 -4.50 3.65
C PHE A 233 28.03 -5.84 2.94
N VAL A 234 27.08 -5.97 2.03
CA VAL A 234 26.99 -7.11 1.13
C VAL A 234 27.69 -6.69 -0.16
N ASN A 235 28.83 -7.24 -0.42
CA ASN A 235 29.49 -7.13 -1.73
C ASN A 235 28.94 -8.27 -2.60
N ASP A 236 28.46 -7.92 -3.79
CA ASP A 236 28.10 -8.90 -4.85
C ASP A 236 29.29 -9.72 -5.29
#